data_cd1b49e923ecff9ced3c74386e95de64
#
_entry.id   cd1b49e923ecff9ced3c74386e95de64
#
_cell.length_a   1.000
_cell.length_b   1.000
_cell.length_c   1.000
_cell.angle_alpha   90.00
_cell.angle_beta   90.00
_cell.angle_gamma   90.00
#
_symmetry.space_group_name_H-M   'P 1'
#
loop_
_entity.id
_entity.type
_entity.pdbx_description
1 polymer ?
#
loop_
_entity_poly.entity_id
_entity_poly.type
_entity_poly.pdbx_seq_one_letter_code
_entity_poly.pdbx_strand_id
1 'polypeptide(L)'
;MRVVYLADAPYIHTRRWVEHFAGVGWDVHVISFRPAEIEGATVHYVHGFERIGRARYLVHARRVRRLVASLEPDLLHAHHVTSYGFLAGLCDVHPTLVSVWGTDILEAPEWTPLHHRLTRFALDRADHVTATGLRLANATLRYMPRAKPVTVVSYGVDLERFPLRDAGLQRVPVVGTVARLSREKGLDVLMRAIAILVSDAGRALRLLIVGDGPERRKLERLADRLGIGDITEFRGEIPHDDVPAALAELDIFAMPSLAEGFGVAALEAAATGLPVVASDVHGIPDVVDHLRTGLLVPPANPAALAAALTQLLDDGELSVKLGTAGRAFVQEHYRWQDNAEQMERLYQDLLQTFTVGRTHATLPES
;
A
#
# COMPACT_ATOMS: atom_id res chain seq x y z
N MET A 1 -14.71 14.15 -18.31
CA MET A 1 -14.09 12.86 -18.63
C MET A 1 -14.61 11.82 -17.65
N ARG A 2 -14.92 10.63 -18.16
CA ARG A 2 -15.44 9.51 -17.33
C ARG A 2 -14.37 8.46 -17.11
N VAL A 3 -14.05 8.20 -15.86
CA VAL A 3 -13.17 7.09 -15.47
C VAL A 3 -13.97 6.00 -14.75
N VAL A 4 -13.77 4.76 -15.16
CA VAL A 4 -14.35 3.59 -14.47
C VAL A 4 -13.23 2.83 -13.78
N TYR A 5 -13.31 2.73 -12.45
CA TYR A 5 -12.42 1.90 -11.65
C TYR A 5 -12.97 0.50 -11.50
N LEU A 6 -12.17 -0.49 -11.76
CA LEU A 6 -12.37 -1.87 -11.30
C LEU A 6 -11.51 -2.06 -10.05
N ALA A 7 -12.09 -1.96 -8.87
CA ALA A 7 -11.33 -1.91 -7.63
C ALA A 7 -12.15 -2.31 -6.39
N ASP A 8 -11.46 -2.59 -5.29
CA ASP A 8 -12.09 -2.84 -4.00
C ASP A 8 -12.46 -1.50 -3.35
N ALA A 9 -13.73 -1.10 -3.43
CA ALA A 9 -14.21 0.23 -3.04
C ALA A 9 -13.92 0.62 -1.57
N PRO A 10 -14.04 -0.28 -0.56
CA PRO A 10 -13.70 0.07 0.82
C PRO A 10 -12.19 0.24 1.08
N TYR A 11 -11.33 -0.10 0.12
CA TYR A 11 -9.90 -0.03 0.34
C TYR A 11 -9.42 1.42 0.31
N ILE A 12 -8.67 1.84 1.35
CA ILE A 12 -8.30 3.24 1.57
C ILE A 12 -7.59 3.88 0.36
N HIS A 13 -6.68 3.15 -0.29
CA HIS A 13 -5.98 3.68 -1.47
C HIS A 13 -6.90 3.81 -2.69
N THR A 14 -7.90 2.92 -2.86
CA THR A 14 -8.92 3.09 -3.88
C THR A 14 -9.73 4.36 -3.61
N ARG A 15 -10.19 4.55 -2.36
CA ARG A 15 -10.97 5.73 -1.96
C ARG A 15 -10.21 7.02 -2.26
N ARG A 16 -8.93 7.13 -1.85
CA ARG A 16 -8.12 8.34 -2.07
C ARG A 16 -8.00 8.71 -3.54
N TRP A 17 -7.77 7.74 -4.44
CA TRP A 17 -7.72 8.00 -5.88
C TRP A 17 -9.09 8.43 -6.42
N VAL A 18 -10.15 7.73 -6.03
CA VAL A 18 -11.53 8.00 -6.48
C VAL A 18 -12.00 9.37 -6.02
N GLU A 19 -11.81 9.70 -4.73
CA GLU A 19 -12.17 11.00 -4.14
C GLU A 19 -11.37 12.15 -4.79
N HIS A 20 -10.09 11.94 -5.09
CA HIS A 20 -9.26 12.92 -5.79
C HIS A 20 -9.82 13.25 -7.18
N PHE A 21 -10.05 12.23 -8.03
CA PHE A 21 -10.54 12.47 -9.39
C PHE A 21 -11.97 12.99 -9.41
N ALA A 22 -12.82 12.60 -8.48
CA ALA A 22 -14.14 13.20 -8.29
C ALA A 22 -14.03 14.68 -7.89
N GLY A 23 -13.11 15.02 -6.98
CA GLY A 23 -12.86 16.38 -6.51
C GLY A 23 -12.35 17.33 -7.61
N VAL A 24 -11.60 16.84 -8.58
CA VAL A 24 -11.17 17.61 -9.75
C VAL A 24 -12.19 17.61 -10.91
N GLY A 25 -13.41 17.12 -10.65
CA GLY A 25 -14.56 17.24 -11.56
C GLY A 25 -14.67 16.15 -12.63
N TRP A 26 -14.04 14.99 -12.46
CA TRP A 26 -14.25 13.84 -13.32
C TRP A 26 -15.54 13.09 -12.95
N ASP A 27 -16.18 12.47 -13.93
CA ASP A 27 -17.30 11.55 -13.74
C ASP A 27 -16.72 10.17 -13.35
N VAL A 28 -16.75 9.87 -12.04
CA VAL A 28 -16.05 8.71 -11.48
C VAL A 28 -17.02 7.60 -11.09
N HIS A 29 -16.80 6.41 -11.68
CA HIS A 29 -17.53 5.20 -11.34
C HIS A 29 -16.59 4.14 -10.78
N VAL A 30 -17.03 3.38 -9.77
CA VAL A 30 -16.29 2.27 -9.20
C VAL A 30 -17.11 1.00 -9.28
N ILE A 31 -16.61 -0.04 -9.93
CA ILE A 31 -17.21 -1.37 -9.94
C ILE A 31 -16.47 -2.24 -8.93
N SER A 32 -17.17 -2.65 -7.87
CA SER A 32 -16.59 -3.36 -6.73
C SER A 32 -17.39 -4.59 -6.34
N PHE A 33 -16.69 -5.61 -5.82
CA PHE A 33 -17.30 -6.79 -5.18
C PHE A 33 -17.52 -6.60 -3.66
N ARG A 34 -17.23 -5.43 -3.14
CA ARG A 34 -17.51 -5.04 -1.75
C ARG A 34 -18.26 -3.72 -1.75
N PRO A 35 -19.32 -3.60 -0.95
CA PRO A 35 -20.07 -2.35 -0.87
C PRO A 35 -19.25 -1.29 -0.15
N ALA A 36 -19.35 -0.06 -0.63
CA ALA A 36 -18.86 1.15 0.03
C ALA A 36 -19.58 2.35 -0.58
N GLU A 37 -19.59 3.45 0.15
CA GLU A 37 -19.92 4.77 -0.35
C GLU A 37 -18.63 5.59 -0.43
N ILE A 38 -18.43 6.28 -1.56
CA ILE A 38 -17.27 7.16 -1.79
C ILE A 38 -17.81 8.50 -2.27
N GLU A 39 -17.42 9.57 -1.61
CA GLU A 39 -17.87 10.90 -1.91
C GLU A 39 -17.54 11.32 -3.36
N GLY A 40 -18.51 11.90 -4.05
CA GLY A 40 -18.34 12.36 -5.43
C GLY A 40 -18.29 11.26 -6.49
N ALA A 41 -18.42 9.98 -6.14
CA ALA A 41 -18.34 8.87 -7.09
C ALA A 41 -19.57 7.95 -7.03
N THR A 42 -19.87 7.30 -8.16
CA THR A 42 -20.93 6.27 -8.21
C THR A 42 -20.32 4.88 -8.03
N VAL A 43 -20.67 4.21 -6.92
CA VAL A 43 -20.19 2.85 -6.66
C VAL A 43 -21.23 1.82 -7.13
N HIS A 44 -20.80 0.96 -8.06
CA HIS A 44 -21.58 -0.17 -8.58
C HIS A 44 -21.19 -1.45 -7.85
N TYR A 45 -21.99 -1.86 -6.88
CA TYR A 45 -21.76 -3.10 -6.15
C TYR A 45 -22.23 -4.31 -6.96
N VAL A 46 -21.28 -5.20 -7.27
CA VAL A 46 -21.55 -6.49 -7.94
C VAL A 46 -21.73 -7.57 -6.87
N HIS A 47 -22.97 -7.75 -6.43
CA HIS A 47 -23.34 -8.72 -5.40
C HIS A 47 -23.56 -10.13 -5.98
N GLY A 48 -23.48 -11.13 -5.11
CA GLY A 48 -23.67 -12.55 -5.43
C GLY A 48 -22.38 -13.37 -5.34
N PHE A 49 -22.53 -14.59 -4.86
CA PHE A 49 -21.42 -15.55 -4.71
C PHE A 49 -20.27 -15.12 -3.79
N GLU A 50 -20.56 -14.35 -2.73
CA GLU A 50 -19.57 -13.89 -1.74
C GLU A 50 -18.78 -15.07 -1.13
N ARG A 51 -19.39 -16.25 -1.06
CA ARG A 51 -18.80 -17.46 -0.48
C ARG A 51 -17.79 -18.18 -1.39
N ILE A 52 -17.72 -17.87 -2.68
CA ILE A 52 -16.84 -18.56 -3.62
C ILE A 52 -15.44 -17.94 -3.75
N GLY A 53 -15.11 -17.01 -2.86
CA GLY A 53 -13.78 -16.39 -2.81
C GLY A 53 -13.36 -15.76 -4.15
N ARG A 54 -12.17 -16.10 -4.63
CA ARG A 54 -11.60 -15.52 -5.86
C ARG A 54 -12.27 -15.99 -7.16
N ALA A 55 -12.99 -17.10 -7.16
CA ALA A 55 -13.73 -17.55 -8.33
C ALA A 55 -14.83 -16.56 -8.76
N ARG A 56 -15.26 -15.65 -7.86
CA ARG A 56 -16.20 -14.56 -8.17
C ARG A 56 -15.79 -13.72 -9.37
N TYR A 57 -14.50 -13.50 -9.59
CA TYR A 57 -14.01 -12.71 -10.73
C TYR A 57 -14.33 -13.39 -12.06
N LEU A 58 -14.20 -14.71 -12.16
CA LEU A 58 -14.55 -15.47 -13.36
C LEU A 58 -16.07 -15.53 -13.59
N VAL A 59 -16.83 -15.82 -12.53
CA VAL A 59 -18.29 -15.97 -12.61
C VAL A 59 -18.97 -14.66 -13.02
N HIS A 60 -18.49 -13.53 -12.51
CA HIS A 60 -19.07 -12.22 -12.80
C HIS A 60 -18.46 -11.51 -14.02
N ALA A 61 -17.48 -12.07 -14.69
CA ALA A 61 -16.76 -11.42 -15.80
C ALA A 61 -17.72 -10.86 -16.89
N ARG A 62 -18.74 -11.64 -17.30
CA ARG A 62 -19.72 -11.17 -18.28
C ARG A 62 -20.57 -10.01 -17.78
N ARG A 63 -20.93 -10.00 -16.47
CA ARG A 63 -21.72 -8.94 -15.87
C ARG A 63 -20.90 -7.66 -15.76
N VAL A 64 -19.65 -7.75 -15.29
CA VAL A 64 -18.71 -6.62 -15.20
C VAL A 64 -18.47 -6.03 -16.60
N ARG A 65 -18.18 -6.86 -17.60
CA ARG A 65 -18.00 -6.41 -18.99
C ARG A 65 -19.20 -5.63 -19.54
N ARG A 66 -20.44 -6.11 -19.32
CA ARG A 66 -21.65 -5.40 -19.76
C ARG A 66 -21.82 -4.07 -19.01
N LEU A 67 -21.54 -4.05 -17.72
CA LEU A 67 -21.64 -2.83 -16.93
C LEU A 67 -20.59 -1.80 -17.37
N VAL A 68 -19.33 -2.20 -17.56
CA VAL A 68 -18.30 -1.32 -18.11
C VAL A 68 -18.72 -0.77 -19.48
N ALA A 69 -19.23 -1.62 -20.39
CA ALA A 69 -19.68 -1.18 -21.70
C ALA A 69 -20.86 -0.20 -21.62
N SER A 70 -21.80 -0.37 -20.69
CA SER A 70 -22.94 0.54 -20.53
C SER A 70 -22.56 1.90 -19.90
N LEU A 71 -21.41 1.98 -19.26
CA LEU A 71 -20.87 3.22 -18.68
C LEU A 71 -20.07 4.05 -19.69
N GLU A 72 -19.68 3.45 -20.82
CA GLU A 72 -18.91 4.11 -21.89
C GLU A 72 -17.73 4.93 -21.35
N PRO A 73 -16.77 4.31 -20.62
CA PRO A 73 -15.67 5.04 -20.02
C PRO A 73 -14.71 5.63 -21.06
N ASP A 74 -14.20 6.84 -20.79
CA ASP A 74 -13.06 7.40 -21.51
C ASP A 74 -11.77 6.65 -21.13
N LEU A 75 -11.67 6.18 -19.86
CA LEU A 75 -10.55 5.43 -19.30
C LEU A 75 -11.06 4.33 -18.36
N LEU A 76 -10.53 3.13 -18.52
CA LEU A 76 -10.72 2.02 -17.57
C LEU A 76 -9.47 1.84 -16.72
N HIS A 77 -9.59 1.94 -15.39
CA HIS A 77 -8.48 1.75 -14.46
C HIS A 77 -8.75 0.60 -13.51
N ALA A 78 -7.90 -0.42 -13.52
CA ALA A 78 -8.01 -1.56 -12.62
C ALA A 78 -6.93 -1.56 -11.55
N HIS A 79 -7.32 -1.80 -10.31
CA HIS A 79 -6.43 -2.01 -9.18
C HIS A 79 -6.25 -3.50 -8.92
N HIS A 80 -5.00 -3.95 -8.70
CA HIS A 80 -4.59 -5.34 -8.56
C HIS A 80 -4.72 -6.18 -9.85
N VAL A 81 -3.61 -6.70 -10.30
CA VAL A 81 -3.48 -7.42 -11.58
C VAL A 81 -4.31 -8.70 -11.66
N THR A 82 -4.16 -9.58 -10.66
CA THR A 82 -4.72 -10.95 -10.69
C THR A 82 -6.23 -11.03 -10.44
N SER A 83 -6.87 -9.91 -10.11
CA SER A 83 -8.30 -9.82 -9.81
C SER A 83 -9.03 -8.85 -10.76
N TYR A 84 -9.02 -7.60 -10.43
CA TYR A 84 -9.67 -6.55 -11.22
C TYR A 84 -8.94 -6.28 -12.55
N GLY A 85 -7.60 -6.38 -12.58
CA GLY A 85 -6.83 -6.30 -13.83
C GLY A 85 -7.18 -7.41 -14.83
N PHE A 86 -7.40 -8.63 -14.35
CA PHE A 86 -7.91 -9.71 -15.19
C PHE A 86 -9.30 -9.36 -15.77
N LEU A 87 -10.21 -8.78 -14.97
CA LEU A 87 -11.53 -8.36 -15.47
C LEU A 87 -11.41 -7.22 -16.49
N ALA A 88 -10.52 -6.25 -16.25
CA ALA A 88 -10.26 -5.16 -17.19
C ALA A 88 -9.80 -5.69 -18.55
N GLY A 89 -8.88 -6.66 -18.56
CA GLY A 89 -8.41 -7.30 -19.79
C GLY A 89 -9.49 -8.06 -20.58
N LEU A 90 -10.63 -8.38 -19.96
CA LEU A 90 -11.78 -8.97 -20.62
C LEU A 90 -12.78 -7.93 -21.15
N CYS A 91 -12.67 -6.67 -20.77
CA CYS A 91 -13.64 -5.63 -21.13
C CYS A 91 -13.41 -5.04 -22.53
N ASP A 92 -12.20 -5.15 -23.06
CA ASP A 92 -11.84 -4.66 -24.42
C ASP A 92 -12.10 -3.14 -24.56
N VAL A 93 -11.73 -2.38 -23.53
CA VAL A 93 -11.81 -0.91 -23.45
C VAL A 93 -10.41 -0.33 -23.53
N HIS A 94 -10.24 0.70 -24.32
CA HIS A 94 -8.97 1.40 -24.52
C HIS A 94 -9.14 2.92 -24.41
N PRO A 95 -8.29 3.59 -23.62
CA PRO A 95 -7.18 3.05 -22.84
C PRO A 95 -7.60 2.31 -21.56
N THR A 96 -6.88 1.23 -21.27
CA THR A 96 -6.97 0.49 -20.01
C THR A 96 -5.65 0.60 -19.24
N LEU A 97 -5.72 1.10 -18.01
CA LEU A 97 -4.62 1.19 -17.05
C LEU A 97 -4.75 0.09 -15.99
N VAL A 98 -3.65 -0.53 -15.62
CA VAL A 98 -3.59 -1.47 -14.49
C VAL A 98 -2.55 -1.00 -13.48
N SER A 99 -2.97 -0.80 -12.22
CA SER A 99 -2.07 -0.49 -11.11
C SER A 99 -1.73 -1.74 -10.31
N VAL A 100 -0.43 -2.03 -10.18
CA VAL A 100 0.10 -3.09 -9.33
C VAL A 100 0.45 -2.54 -7.95
N TRP A 101 0.08 -3.28 -6.88
CA TRP A 101 0.12 -2.76 -5.53
C TRP A 101 0.95 -3.58 -4.53
N GLY A 102 1.48 -4.73 -4.95
CA GLY A 102 2.38 -5.53 -4.12
C GLY A 102 2.14 -7.02 -4.22
N THR A 103 1.34 -7.61 -3.35
CA THR A 103 1.10 -9.07 -3.29
C THR A 103 0.56 -9.66 -4.59
N ASP A 104 -0.10 -8.85 -5.39
CA ASP A 104 -0.64 -9.21 -6.71
C ASP A 104 0.46 -9.49 -7.75
N ILE A 105 1.69 -9.04 -7.50
CA ILE A 105 2.89 -9.32 -8.32
C ILE A 105 3.95 -10.09 -7.53
N LEU A 106 4.13 -9.80 -6.24
CA LEU A 106 5.20 -10.40 -5.45
C LEU A 106 4.89 -11.85 -5.03
N GLU A 107 3.62 -12.20 -4.90
CA GLU A 107 3.20 -13.51 -4.39
C GLU A 107 2.20 -14.22 -5.32
N ALA A 108 1.14 -13.52 -5.74
CA ALA A 108 0.01 -14.13 -6.41
C ALA A 108 0.36 -14.89 -7.71
N PRO A 109 1.30 -14.45 -8.55
CA PRO A 109 1.69 -15.19 -9.75
C PRO A 109 2.27 -16.57 -9.44
N GLU A 110 2.85 -16.75 -8.25
CA GLU A 110 3.52 -17.99 -7.86
C GLU A 110 2.60 -18.98 -7.11
N TRP A 111 1.38 -18.56 -6.74
CA TRP A 111 0.45 -19.47 -6.05
C TRP A 111 0.05 -20.67 -6.88
N THR A 112 -0.20 -20.48 -8.19
CA THR A 112 -0.50 -21.58 -9.13
C THR A 112 -0.17 -21.17 -10.56
N PRO A 113 0.03 -22.15 -11.50
CA PRO A 113 0.19 -21.84 -12.93
C PRO A 113 -0.97 -21.03 -13.54
N LEU A 114 -2.18 -21.16 -12.98
CA LEU A 114 -3.32 -20.37 -13.40
C LEU A 114 -3.15 -18.89 -13.02
N HIS A 115 -2.73 -18.59 -11.78
CA HIS A 115 -2.49 -17.20 -11.36
C HIS A 115 -1.38 -16.57 -12.21
N HIS A 116 -0.32 -17.29 -12.50
CA HIS A 116 0.74 -16.83 -13.41
C HIS A 116 0.17 -16.44 -14.80
N ARG A 117 -0.68 -17.30 -15.39
CA ARG A 117 -1.32 -17.02 -16.68
C ARG A 117 -2.28 -15.83 -16.62
N LEU A 118 -3.07 -15.70 -15.54
CA LEU A 118 -3.98 -14.57 -15.34
C LEU A 118 -3.22 -13.25 -15.19
N THR A 119 -2.11 -13.26 -14.46
CA THR A 119 -1.22 -12.08 -14.33
C THR A 119 -0.70 -11.65 -15.70
N ARG A 120 -0.12 -12.57 -16.47
CA ARG A 120 0.41 -12.27 -17.81
C ARG A 120 -0.68 -11.79 -18.76
N PHE A 121 -1.86 -12.39 -18.72
CA PHE A 121 -3.01 -11.97 -19.52
C PHE A 121 -3.42 -10.52 -19.19
N ALA A 122 -3.58 -10.20 -17.90
CA ALA A 122 -3.97 -8.86 -17.47
C ALA A 122 -2.94 -7.80 -17.88
N LEU A 123 -1.64 -8.08 -17.69
CA LEU A 123 -0.56 -7.18 -18.09
C LEU A 123 -0.42 -7.04 -19.62
N ASP A 124 -0.68 -8.09 -20.38
CA ASP A 124 -0.65 -8.02 -21.85
C ASP A 124 -1.78 -7.15 -22.41
N ARG A 125 -2.96 -7.23 -21.80
CA ARG A 125 -4.16 -6.51 -22.23
C ARG A 125 -4.20 -5.04 -21.74
N ALA A 126 -3.46 -4.70 -20.71
CA ALA A 126 -3.35 -3.32 -20.28
C ALA A 126 -2.61 -2.47 -21.33
N ASP A 127 -3.10 -1.28 -21.61
CA ASP A 127 -2.40 -0.32 -22.48
C ASP A 127 -1.24 0.32 -21.72
N HIS A 128 -1.41 0.53 -20.41
CA HIS A 128 -0.37 1.03 -19.52
C HIS A 128 -0.42 0.33 -18.15
N VAL A 129 0.73 0.30 -17.49
CA VAL A 129 0.86 -0.30 -16.16
C VAL A 129 1.55 0.69 -15.22
N THR A 130 1.00 0.85 -14.01
CA THR A 130 1.69 1.59 -12.93
C THR A 130 2.06 0.67 -11.78
N ALA A 131 3.10 1.03 -11.05
CA ALA A 131 3.53 0.38 -9.83
C ALA A 131 3.78 1.41 -8.73
N THR A 132 3.61 1.02 -7.46
CA THR A 132 3.74 1.93 -6.33
C THR A 132 5.19 2.27 -5.97
N GLY A 133 6.17 1.48 -6.44
CA GLY A 133 7.58 1.70 -6.20
C GLY A 133 8.45 1.07 -7.30
N LEU A 134 9.71 1.45 -7.33
CA LEU A 134 10.67 1.02 -8.37
C LEU A 134 10.93 -0.49 -8.32
N ARG A 135 11.06 -1.05 -7.12
CA ARG A 135 11.29 -2.50 -6.94
C ARG A 135 10.08 -3.31 -7.42
N LEU A 136 8.86 -2.82 -7.16
CA LEU A 136 7.65 -3.46 -7.65
C LEU A 136 7.51 -3.33 -9.17
N ALA A 137 7.88 -2.17 -9.75
CA ALA A 137 7.93 -1.99 -11.20
C ALA A 137 8.87 -3.02 -11.85
N ASN A 138 10.08 -3.18 -11.32
CA ASN A 138 11.06 -4.17 -11.81
C ASN A 138 10.55 -5.63 -11.65
N ALA A 139 9.86 -5.93 -10.55
CA ALA A 139 9.23 -7.25 -10.37
C ALA A 139 8.13 -7.49 -11.38
N THR A 140 7.34 -6.47 -11.73
CA THR A 140 6.25 -6.55 -12.71
C THR A 140 6.77 -6.89 -14.11
N LEU A 141 7.90 -6.33 -14.52
CA LEU A 141 8.52 -6.58 -15.83
C LEU A 141 8.78 -8.07 -16.11
N ARG A 142 9.00 -8.89 -15.08
CA ARG A 142 9.22 -10.35 -15.22
C ARG A 142 7.99 -11.08 -15.78
N TYR A 143 6.80 -10.53 -15.55
CA TYR A 143 5.54 -11.14 -15.97
C TYR A 143 4.97 -10.50 -17.23
N MET A 144 5.56 -9.43 -17.73
CA MET A 144 5.06 -8.74 -18.94
C MET A 144 5.41 -9.53 -20.19
N PRO A 145 4.42 -9.97 -21.00
CA PRO A 145 4.67 -10.71 -22.23
C PRO A 145 5.30 -9.87 -23.34
N ARG A 146 5.08 -8.55 -23.28
CA ARG A 146 5.63 -7.55 -24.20
C ARG A 146 6.33 -6.48 -23.41
N ALA A 147 7.40 -5.91 -23.97
CA ALA A 147 8.10 -4.78 -23.37
C ALA A 147 7.18 -3.52 -23.42
N LYS A 148 6.52 -3.23 -22.31
CA LYS A 148 5.76 -2.00 -22.09
C LYS A 148 6.40 -1.25 -20.91
N PRO A 149 6.37 0.08 -20.89
CA PRO A 149 6.84 0.83 -19.74
C PRO A 149 5.94 0.58 -18.53
N VAL A 150 6.55 0.52 -17.35
CA VAL A 150 5.85 0.55 -16.06
C VAL A 150 6.17 1.89 -15.42
N THR A 151 5.18 2.75 -15.26
CA THR A 151 5.36 4.05 -14.61
C THR A 151 5.24 3.88 -13.10
N VAL A 152 6.18 4.44 -12.35
CA VAL A 152 6.09 4.46 -10.89
C VAL A 152 5.20 5.62 -10.48
N VAL A 153 4.07 5.31 -9.84
CA VAL A 153 3.18 6.28 -9.19
C VAL A 153 2.88 5.78 -7.79
N SER A 154 3.51 6.40 -6.81
CA SER A 154 3.43 6.00 -5.41
C SER A 154 2.13 6.43 -4.75
N TYR A 155 1.83 5.85 -3.58
CA TYR A 155 0.64 6.25 -2.83
C TYR A 155 0.73 7.67 -2.26
N GLY A 156 1.91 8.10 -1.87
CA GLY A 156 2.11 9.39 -1.24
C GLY A 156 1.46 9.57 0.14
N VAL A 157 1.91 10.57 0.87
CA VAL A 157 1.38 10.97 2.18
C VAL A 157 0.91 12.42 2.13
N ASP A 158 -0.24 12.69 2.73
CA ASP A 158 -0.73 14.04 2.94
C ASP A 158 -0.06 14.62 4.21
N LEU A 159 0.88 15.53 4.01
CA LEU A 159 1.68 16.09 5.09
C LEU A 159 0.89 17.01 6.04
N GLU A 160 -0.27 17.50 5.62
CA GLU A 160 -1.16 18.29 6.48
C GLU A 160 -1.87 17.39 7.48
N ARG A 161 -2.22 16.18 7.06
CA ARG A 161 -2.82 15.16 7.93
C ARG A 161 -1.80 14.49 8.86
N PHE A 162 -0.51 14.45 8.47
CA PHE A 162 0.59 13.88 9.24
C PHE A 162 1.56 14.98 9.67
N PRO A 163 1.19 15.82 10.65
CA PRO A 163 2.03 16.91 11.14
C PRO A 163 3.29 16.38 11.83
N LEU A 164 4.33 17.21 11.87
CA LEU A 164 5.51 16.90 12.64
C LEU A 164 5.14 16.74 14.12
N ARG A 165 5.55 15.64 14.73
CA ARG A 165 5.35 15.43 16.17
C ARG A 165 6.32 16.28 17.00
N ASP A 166 5.96 16.59 18.22
CA ASP A 166 6.89 17.13 19.19
C ASP A 166 7.90 16.04 19.59
N ALA A 167 9.18 16.30 19.31
CA ALA A 167 10.25 15.34 19.57
C ALA A 167 10.69 15.39 21.05
N GLY A 168 9.76 15.16 21.96
CA GLY A 168 10.09 14.96 23.37
C GLY A 168 10.17 13.47 23.66
N LEU A 169 11.33 12.96 24.10
CA LEU A 169 11.42 11.59 24.61
C LEU A 169 10.47 11.46 25.80
N GLN A 170 9.53 10.55 25.70
CA GLN A 170 8.68 10.20 26.82
C GLN A 170 9.54 9.60 27.94
N ARG A 171 9.10 9.76 29.16
CA ARG A 171 9.80 9.24 30.34
C ARG A 171 10.01 7.71 30.26
N VAL A 172 9.08 6.99 29.64
CA VAL A 172 9.18 5.58 29.26
C VAL A 172 8.97 5.52 27.74
N PRO A 173 10.00 5.15 26.96
CA PRO A 173 9.90 5.13 25.50
C PRO A 173 8.81 4.19 24.98
N VAL A 174 8.15 4.58 23.93
CA VAL A 174 7.11 3.80 23.24
C VAL A 174 7.61 3.36 21.87
N VAL A 175 7.84 2.07 21.69
CA VAL A 175 8.03 1.46 20.37
C VAL A 175 6.67 1.01 19.86
N GLY A 176 6.35 1.29 18.60
CA GLY A 176 5.04 0.87 18.10
C GLY A 176 4.98 0.63 16.61
N THR A 177 3.82 0.14 16.21
CA THR A 177 3.50 -0.16 14.81
C THR A 177 2.03 0.08 14.52
N VAL A 178 1.73 0.45 13.28
CA VAL A 178 0.37 0.52 12.73
C VAL A 178 0.28 -0.47 11.59
N ALA A 179 -0.45 -1.56 11.76
CA ALA A 179 -0.51 -2.63 10.77
C ALA A 179 -1.73 -3.52 10.96
N ARG A 180 -2.20 -4.15 9.87
CA ARG A 180 -3.08 -5.30 9.98
C ARG A 180 -2.37 -6.44 10.69
N LEU A 181 -3.03 -7.09 11.66
CA LEU A 181 -2.45 -8.20 12.42
C LEU A 181 -2.52 -9.51 11.62
N SER A 182 -1.64 -9.63 10.63
CA SER A 182 -1.52 -10.77 9.73
C SER A 182 -0.06 -11.25 9.68
N ARG A 183 0.13 -12.50 9.24
CA ARG A 183 1.43 -13.17 9.30
C ARG A 183 2.54 -12.41 8.58
N GLU A 184 2.24 -11.86 7.40
CA GLU A 184 3.20 -11.13 6.57
C GLU A 184 3.73 -9.85 7.23
N LYS A 185 3.04 -9.32 8.25
CA LYS A 185 3.49 -8.14 9.00
C LYS A 185 4.54 -8.44 10.07
N GLY A 186 4.82 -9.71 10.36
CA GLY A 186 5.94 -10.13 11.21
C GLY A 186 5.91 -9.60 12.65
N LEU A 187 4.71 -9.32 13.21
CA LEU A 187 4.59 -8.72 14.54
C LEU A 187 5.15 -9.63 15.66
N ASP A 188 5.18 -10.91 15.45
CA ASP A 188 5.85 -11.86 16.35
C ASP A 188 7.37 -11.62 16.42
N VAL A 189 7.99 -11.14 15.33
CA VAL A 189 9.41 -10.75 15.30
C VAL A 189 9.63 -9.49 16.16
N LEU A 190 8.75 -8.49 16.06
CA LEU A 190 8.81 -7.29 16.91
C LEU A 190 8.66 -7.64 18.38
N MET A 191 7.67 -8.46 18.73
CA MET A 191 7.44 -8.84 20.12
C MET A 191 8.61 -9.59 20.73
N ARG A 192 9.28 -10.46 19.96
CA ARG A 192 10.52 -11.13 20.39
C ARG A 192 11.68 -10.15 20.54
N ALA A 193 11.80 -9.16 19.65
CA ALA A 193 12.81 -8.11 19.79
C ALA A 193 12.58 -7.26 21.06
N ILE A 194 11.32 -6.90 21.35
CA ILE A 194 10.97 -6.22 22.60
C ILE A 194 11.29 -7.06 23.83
N ALA A 195 10.99 -8.36 23.80
CA ALA A 195 11.33 -9.26 24.91
C ALA A 195 12.85 -9.30 25.17
N ILE A 196 13.69 -9.31 24.12
CA ILE A 196 15.16 -9.21 24.27
C ILE A 196 15.55 -7.89 24.97
N LEU A 197 14.97 -6.75 24.57
CA LEU A 197 15.27 -5.44 25.18
C LEU A 197 14.89 -5.38 26.66
N VAL A 198 13.79 -6.01 27.04
CA VAL A 198 13.30 -5.99 28.43
C VAL A 198 14.03 -7.00 29.29
N SER A 199 14.21 -8.25 28.82
CA SER A 199 14.81 -9.32 29.62
C SER A 199 16.33 -9.20 29.74
N ASP A 200 17.02 -8.89 28.66
CA ASP A 200 18.49 -8.93 28.62
C ASP A 200 19.12 -7.60 29.01
N ALA A 201 18.47 -6.48 28.67
CA ALA A 201 18.97 -5.14 28.97
C ALA A 201 18.25 -4.46 30.15
N GLY A 202 17.23 -5.09 30.75
CA GLY A 202 16.45 -4.51 31.86
C GLY A 202 15.76 -3.19 31.50
N ARG A 203 15.48 -2.95 30.22
CA ARG A 203 15.03 -1.67 29.71
C ARG A 203 13.53 -1.45 29.94
N ALA A 204 13.18 -0.35 30.57
CA ALA A 204 11.79 0.07 30.66
C ALA A 204 11.35 0.68 29.34
N LEU A 205 10.32 0.09 28.68
CA LEU A 205 9.69 0.59 27.48
C LEU A 205 8.24 0.08 27.37
N ARG A 206 7.45 0.67 26.49
CA ARG A 206 6.11 0.21 26.13
C ARG A 206 6.08 -0.21 24.66
N LEU A 207 5.23 -1.18 24.34
CA LEU A 207 4.93 -1.60 22.98
C LEU A 207 3.48 -1.23 22.64
N LEU A 208 3.28 -0.42 21.62
CA LEU A 208 1.96 -0.07 21.10
C LEU A 208 1.73 -0.73 19.73
N ILE A 209 0.71 -1.57 19.64
CA ILE A 209 0.28 -2.23 18.41
C ILE A 209 -1.10 -1.71 18.02
N VAL A 210 -1.16 -0.93 16.94
CA VAL A 210 -2.40 -0.38 16.39
C VAL A 210 -2.82 -1.19 15.18
N GLY A 211 -4.07 -1.65 15.18
CA GLY A 211 -4.66 -2.47 14.13
C GLY A 211 -5.31 -3.75 14.65
N ASP A 212 -5.95 -4.47 13.76
CA ASP A 212 -6.59 -5.77 14.05
C ASP A 212 -6.35 -6.78 12.92
N GLY A 213 -6.65 -8.05 13.17
CA GLY A 213 -6.49 -9.09 12.16
C GLY A 213 -6.46 -10.51 12.71
N PRO A 214 -6.33 -11.49 11.82
CA PRO A 214 -6.45 -12.92 12.19
C PRO A 214 -5.41 -13.42 13.19
N GLU A 215 -4.24 -12.77 13.30
CA GLU A 215 -3.17 -13.17 14.21
C GLU A 215 -3.33 -12.58 15.63
N ARG A 216 -4.31 -11.67 15.89
CA ARG A 216 -4.44 -10.96 17.17
C ARG A 216 -4.35 -11.87 18.38
N ARG A 217 -5.23 -12.89 18.47
CA ARG A 217 -5.25 -13.82 19.62
C ARG A 217 -3.93 -14.60 19.81
N LYS A 218 -3.22 -14.84 18.71
CA LYS A 218 -1.93 -15.52 18.74
C LYS A 218 -0.83 -14.60 19.25
N LEU A 219 -0.87 -13.34 18.88
CA LEU A 219 0.06 -12.31 19.34
C LEU A 219 -0.16 -11.99 20.83
N GLU A 220 -1.41 -11.85 21.30
CA GLU A 220 -1.72 -11.66 22.72
C GLU A 220 -1.14 -12.81 23.57
N ARG A 221 -1.40 -14.07 23.19
CA ARG A 221 -0.78 -15.22 23.86
C ARG A 221 0.76 -15.25 23.75
N LEU A 222 1.33 -14.67 22.72
CA LEU A 222 2.78 -14.57 22.59
C LEU A 222 3.33 -13.52 23.57
N ALA A 223 2.65 -12.38 23.76
CA ALA A 223 3.02 -11.36 24.76
C ALA A 223 3.13 -11.96 26.16
N ASP A 224 2.11 -12.74 26.56
CA ASP A 224 2.09 -13.43 27.85
C ASP A 224 3.27 -14.40 28.00
N ARG A 225 3.52 -15.25 26.99
CA ARG A 225 4.63 -16.21 27.02
C ARG A 225 6.02 -15.57 27.05
N LEU A 226 6.14 -14.38 26.46
CA LEU A 226 7.39 -13.61 26.44
C LEU A 226 7.57 -12.73 27.68
N GLY A 227 6.57 -12.66 28.58
CA GLY A 227 6.59 -11.81 29.77
C GLY A 227 6.53 -10.31 29.46
N ILE A 228 5.95 -9.93 28.33
CA ILE A 228 5.80 -8.53 27.90
C ILE A 228 4.32 -8.10 27.86
N GLY A 229 3.40 -8.90 28.38
CA GLY A 229 1.96 -8.62 28.34
C GLY A 229 1.63 -7.27 28.99
N ASP A 230 2.17 -6.98 30.17
CA ASP A 230 1.89 -5.77 30.95
C ASP A 230 2.40 -4.47 30.29
N ILE A 231 3.34 -4.57 29.36
CA ILE A 231 3.90 -3.43 28.64
C ILE A 231 3.39 -3.33 27.18
N THR A 232 2.58 -4.29 26.73
CA THR A 232 2.06 -4.36 25.35
C THR A 232 0.60 -3.92 25.32
N GLU A 233 0.33 -2.85 24.59
CA GLU A 233 -1.03 -2.39 24.29
C GLU A 233 -1.44 -2.82 22.88
N PHE A 234 -2.53 -3.62 22.78
CA PHE A 234 -3.21 -3.92 21.51
C PHE A 234 -4.42 -3.01 21.37
N ARG A 235 -4.26 -1.88 20.69
CA ARG A 235 -5.30 -0.84 20.57
C ARG A 235 -6.49 -1.25 19.70
N GLY A 236 -6.31 -2.20 18.80
CA GLY A 236 -7.32 -2.55 17.80
C GLY A 236 -7.26 -1.68 16.56
N GLU A 237 -8.21 -1.92 15.66
CA GLU A 237 -8.37 -1.12 14.44
C GLU A 237 -8.91 0.28 14.79
N ILE A 238 -8.31 1.31 14.20
CA ILE A 238 -8.73 2.70 14.35
C ILE A 238 -9.04 3.30 12.97
N PRO A 239 -9.88 4.35 12.88
CA PRO A 239 -10.05 5.12 11.66
C PRO A 239 -8.70 5.66 11.17
N HIS A 240 -8.54 5.76 9.84
CA HIS A 240 -7.29 6.28 9.27
C HIS A 240 -6.99 7.73 9.70
N ASP A 241 -8.04 8.50 10.00
CA ASP A 241 -7.91 9.88 10.48
C ASP A 241 -7.31 9.96 11.89
N ASP A 242 -7.37 8.89 12.67
CA ASP A 242 -6.78 8.80 14.01
C ASP A 242 -5.34 8.27 14.00
N VAL A 243 -4.85 7.77 12.84
CA VAL A 243 -3.48 7.24 12.71
C VAL A 243 -2.41 8.28 13.07
N PRO A 244 -2.51 9.56 12.65
CA PRO A 244 -1.53 10.57 13.04
C PRO A 244 -1.41 10.74 14.56
N ALA A 245 -2.54 10.71 15.28
CA ALA A 245 -2.55 10.81 16.74
C ALA A 245 -1.89 9.58 17.39
N ALA A 246 -2.15 8.39 16.87
CA ALA A 246 -1.51 7.17 17.35
C ALA A 246 0.01 7.16 17.08
N LEU A 247 0.45 7.66 15.92
CA LEU A 247 1.88 7.80 15.61
C LEU A 247 2.56 8.84 16.51
N ALA A 248 1.86 9.90 16.91
CA ALA A 248 2.42 10.92 17.81
C ALA A 248 2.74 10.39 19.23
N GLU A 249 2.14 9.26 19.63
CA GLU A 249 2.44 8.60 20.89
C GLU A 249 3.74 7.79 20.87
N LEU A 250 4.31 7.54 19.70
CA LEU A 250 5.49 6.71 19.52
C LEU A 250 6.79 7.51 19.61
N ASP A 251 7.84 6.86 20.08
CA ASP A 251 9.22 7.34 19.98
C ASP A 251 9.96 6.70 18.81
N ILE A 252 9.64 5.41 18.51
CA ILE A 252 10.21 4.67 17.38
C ILE A 252 9.08 3.90 16.70
N PHE A 253 9.02 4.01 15.38
CA PHE A 253 8.13 3.16 14.55
C PHE A 253 8.87 1.92 14.08
N ALA A 254 8.28 0.74 14.29
CA ALA A 254 8.85 -0.55 13.88
C ALA A 254 7.96 -1.24 12.83
N MET A 255 8.55 -1.62 11.68
CA MET A 255 7.86 -2.34 10.60
C MET A 255 8.58 -3.64 10.25
N PRO A 256 8.37 -4.71 11.04
CA PRO A 256 9.10 -5.98 10.93
C PRO A 256 8.54 -6.91 9.84
N SER A 257 7.98 -6.36 8.77
CA SER A 257 7.28 -7.13 7.73
C SER A 257 8.14 -8.23 7.13
N LEU A 258 7.54 -9.39 6.87
CA LEU A 258 8.13 -10.50 6.14
C LEU A 258 7.92 -10.34 4.63
N ALA A 259 6.83 -9.63 4.26
CA ALA A 259 6.53 -9.24 2.90
C ALA A 259 5.79 -7.90 2.91
N GLU A 260 6.16 -6.99 2.00
CA GLU A 260 5.56 -5.66 1.91
C GLU A 260 5.63 -5.13 0.48
N GLY A 261 4.50 -4.70 -0.07
CA GLY A 261 4.46 -4.16 -1.44
C GLY A 261 5.16 -2.82 -1.57
N PHE A 262 4.96 -1.93 -0.58
CA PHE A 262 5.51 -0.57 -0.64
C PHE A 262 5.94 -0.03 0.74
N GLY A 263 5.08 -0.11 1.77
CA GLY A 263 5.42 0.37 3.10
C GLY A 263 4.78 1.72 3.47
N VAL A 264 3.52 1.92 3.14
CA VAL A 264 2.79 3.18 3.41
C VAL A 264 2.87 3.58 4.88
N ALA A 265 2.72 2.64 5.81
CA ALA A 265 2.81 2.93 7.24
C ALA A 265 4.19 3.46 7.68
N ALA A 266 5.28 3.01 7.03
CA ALA A 266 6.61 3.57 7.25
C ALA A 266 6.73 5.01 6.73
N LEU A 267 6.12 5.31 5.58
CA LEU A 267 6.05 6.69 5.06
C LEU A 267 5.22 7.60 5.96
N GLU A 268 4.08 7.13 6.46
CA GLU A 268 3.23 7.87 7.39
C GLU A 268 3.97 8.17 8.70
N ALA A 269 4.69 7.19 9.24
CA ALA A 269 5.54 7.37 10.41
C ALA A 269 6.69 8.36 10.14
N ALA A 270 7.41 8.20 9.03
CA ALA A 270 8.45 9.14 8.62
C ALA A 270 7.91 10.56 8.39
N ALA A 271 6.70 10.69 7.85
CA ALA A 271 6.03 11.97 7.70
C ALA A 271 5.79 12.71 9.02
N THR A 272 5.61 12.01 10.14
CA THR A 272 5.51 12.63 11.47
C THR A 272 6.87 12.90 12.11
N GLY A 273 7.97 12.60 11.42
CA GLY A 273 9.34 12.74 11.95
C GLY A 273 9.76 11.63 12.93
N LEU A 274 9.04 10.48 12.92
CA LEU A 274 9.44 9.30 13.68
C LEU A 274 10.66 8.63 13.05
N PRO A 275 11.68 8.23 13.84
CA PRO A 275 12.68 7.30 13.36
C PRO A 275 12.02 5.93 13.06
N VAL A 276 12.34 5.36 11.91
CA VAL A 276 11.78 4.12 11.41
C VAL A 276 12.80 3.00 11.45
N VAL A 277 12.44 1.85 12.04
CA VAL A 277 13.17 0.59 11.89
C VAL A 277 12.30 -0.39 11.12
N ALA A 278 12.78 -0.87 9.97
CA ALA A 278 11.99 -1.74 9.11
C ALA A 278 12.77 -2.93 8.58
N SER A 279 12.07 -3.97 8.16
CA SER A 279 12.71 -5.11 7.47
C SER A 279 13.16 -4.74 6.07
N ASP A 280 14.34 -5.22 5.64
CA ASP A 280 14.82 -5.09 4.26
C ASP A 280 14.12 -6.12 3.36
N VAL A 281 12.87 -5.83 2.99
CA VAL A 281 12.07 -6.68 2.11
C VAL A 281 11.37 -5.88 1.02
N HIS A 282 11.33 -6.44 -0.18
CA HIS A 282 10.54 -5.96 -1.34
C HIS A 282 10.58 -4.42 -1.52
N GLY A 283 9.43 -3.74 -1.31
CA GLY A 283 9.27 -2.31 -1.52
C GLY A 283 9.72 -1.41 -0.35
N ILE A 284 10.04 -1.97 0.83
CA ILE A 284 10.46 -1.14 1.98
C ILE A 284 11.71 -0.30 1.68
N PRO A 285 12.76 -0.81 0.99
CA PRO A 285 13.91 0.00 0.64
C PRO A 285 13.64 1.13 -0.38
N ASP A 286 12.46 1.17 -0.99
CA ASP A 286 12.04 2.33 -1.79
C ASP A 286 11.59 3.50 -0.90
N VAL A 287 11.17 3.22 0.34
CA VAL A 287 10.60 4.20 1.28
C VAL A 287 11.45 4.48 2.51
N VAL A 288 12.41 3.61 2.81
CA VAL A 288 13.39 3.77 3.91
C VAL A 288 14.80 3.59 3.36
N ASP A 289 15.58 4.67 3.35
CA ASP A 289 17.01 4.65 2.98
C ASP A 289 17.84 4.35 4.24
N HIS A 290 18.50 3.18 4.23
CA HIS A 290 19.25 2.67 5.38
C HIS A 290 20.34 3.64 5.85
N LEU A 291 20.38 3.92 7.17
CA LEU A 291 21.28 4.87 7.84
C LEU A 291 21.09 6.34 7.44
N ARG A 292 20.16 6.64 6.53
CA ARG A 292 19.88 8.00 6.10
C ARG A 292 18.51 8.47 6.55
N THR A 293 17.44 7.69 6.33
CA THR A 293 16.05 8.03 6.71
C THR A 293 15.45 7.05 7.70
N GLY A 294 16.16 5.97 8.03
CA GLY A 294 15.76 4.94 8.98
C GLY A 294 16.78 3.81 9.02
N LEU A 295 16.46 2.75 9.74
CA LEU A 295 17.29 1.55 9.85
C LEU A 295 16.59 0.37 9.18
N LEU A 296 17.28 -0.29 8.25
CA LEU A 296 16.83 -1.55 7.66
C LEU A 296 17.55 -2.74 8.34
N VAL A 297 16.76 -3.77 8.66
CA VAL A 297 17.26 -5.00 9.29
C VAL A 297 16.86 -6.23 8.48
N PRO A 298 17.59 -7.34 8.54
CA PRO A 298 17.16 -8.59 7.90
C PRO A 298 15.77 -9.01 8.40
N PRO A 299 14.87 -9.48 7.51
CA PRO A 299 13.56 -9.97 7.90
C PRO A 299 13.66 -11.20 8.80
N ALA A 300 12.61 -11.44 9.59
CA ALA A 300 12.51 -12.58 10.52
C ALA A 300 13.70 -12.69 11.51
N ASN A 301 14.36 -11.58 11.83
CA ASN A 301 15.51 -11.54 12.73
C ASN A 301 15.23 -10.65 13.95
N PRO A 302 14.68 -11.21 15.06
CA PRO A 302 14.40 -10.46 16.28
C PRO A 302 15.65 -9.82 16.91
N ALA A 303 16.80 -10.48 16.84
CA ALA A 303 18.04 -9.97 17.43
C ALA A 303 18.56 -8.72 16.67
N ALA A 304 18.54 -8.74 15.33
CA ALA A 304 18.89 -7.58 14.54
C ALA A 304 17.93 -6.41 14.76
N LEU A 305 16.62 -6.70 14.87
CA LEU A 305 15.62 -5.69 15.17
C LEU A 305 15.84 -5.09 16.57
N ALA A 306 16.11 -5.92 17.59
CA ALA A 306 16.42 -5.46 18.94
C ALA A 306 17.67 -4.56 18.96
N ALA A 307 18.73 -4.93 18.26
CA ALA A 307 19.95 -4.13 18.16
C ALA A 307 19.70 -2.75 17.52
N ALA A 308 18.92 -2.70 16.42
CA ALA A 308 18.54 -1.44 15.79
C ALA A 308 17.66 -0.56 16.68
N LEU A 309 16.71 -1.15 17.41
CA LEU A 309 15.90 -0.44 18.40
C LEU A 309 16.76 0.08 19.56
N THR A 310 17.71 -0.74 20.06
CA THR A 310 18.68 -0.31 21.09
C THR A 310 19.47 0.93 20.64
N GLN A 311 19.99 0.89 19.41
CA GLN A 311 20.76 2.00 18.85
C GLN A 311 19.96 3.32 18.87
N LEU A 312 18.68 3.28 18.49
CA LEU A 312 17.83 4.48 18.50
C LEU A 312 17.40 4.91 19.90
N LEU A 313 17.23 3.96 20.82
CA LEU A 313 16.87 4.27 22.22
C LEU A 313 18.05 4.85 23.00
N ASP A 314 19.28 4.49 22.68
CA ASP A 314 20.49 4.94 23.33
C ASP A 314 21.05 6.24 22.73
N ASP A 315 20.82 6.46 21.44
CA ASP A 315 21.30 7.63 20.71
C ASP A 315 20.13 8.50 20.24
N GLY A 316 19.73 9.44 21.11
CA GLY A 316 18.64 10.39 20.81
C GLY A 316 18.97 11.33 19.65
N GLU A 317 20.26 11.67 19.44
CA GLU A 317 20.68 12.52 18.31
C GLU A 317 20.48 11.78 16.97
N LEU A 318 20.87 10.52 16.94
CA LEU A 318 20.63 9.65 15.77
C LEU A 318 19.13 9.51 15.50
N SER A 319 18.32 9.28 16.53
CA SER A 319 16.85 9.16 16.40
C SER A 319 16.25 10.42 15.78
N VAL A 320 16.60 11.59 16.28
CA VAL A 320 16.14 12.89 15.75
C VAL A 320 16.65 13.10 14.32
N LYS A 321 17.92 12.79 14.04
CA LYS A 321 18.51 12.91 12.72
C LYS A 321 17.78 12.07 11.68
N LEU A 322 17.54 10.78 11.98
CA LEU A 322 16.87 9.88 11.06
C LEU A 322 15.40 10.27 10.86
N GLY A 323 14.70 10.64 11.92
CA GLY A 323 13.30 11.11 11.84
C GLY A 323 13.15 12.38 11.00
N THR A 324 14.05 13.36 11.21
CA THR A 324 14.07 14.61 10.42
C THR A 324 14.38 14.33 8.95
N ALA A 325 15.38 13.50 8.67
CA ALA A 325 15.71 13.12 7.30
C ALA A 325 14.61 12.30 6.63
N GLY A 326 13.92 11.42 7.39
CA GLY A 326 12.76 10.68 6.93
C GLY A 326 11.61 11.60 6.50
N ARG A 327 11.29 12.60 7.32
CA ARG A 327 10.29 13.63 6.98
C ARG A 327 10.66 14.38 5.70
N ALA A 328 11.91 14.85 5.60
CA ALA A 328 12.38 15.56 4.41
C ALA A 328 12.28 14.69 3.15
N PHE A 329 12.63 13.42 3.25
CA PHE A 329 12.53 12.45 2.15
C PHE A 329 11.08 12.23 1.71
N VAL A 330 10.13 12.10 2.64
CA VAL A 330 8.69 12.02 2.30
C VAL A 330 8.22 13.30 1.62
N GLN A 331 8.65 14.45 2.13
CA GLN A 331 8.28 15.75 1.58
C GLN A 331 8.83 15.95 0.15
N GLU A 332 9.99 15.43 -0.18
CA GLU A 332 10.62 15.56 -1.49
C GLU A 332 10.07 14.57 -2.51
N HIS A 333 9.73 13.33 -2.08
CA HIS A 333 9.49 12.24 -3.03
C HIS A 333 8.09 11.63 -2.94
N TYR A 334 7.35 11.86 -1.84
CA TYR A 334 6.12 11.12 -1.54
C TYR A 334 4.96 12.01 -1.08
N ARG A 335 4.92 13.27 -1.52
CA ARG A 335 3.73 14.10 -1.27
C ARG A 335 2.55 13.57 -2.08
N TRP A 336 1.40 13.47 -1.42
CA TRP A 336 0.19 13.00 -2.06
C TRP A 336 -0.18 13.83 -3.30
N GLN A 337 -0.11 15.15 -3.19
CA GLN A 337 -0.46 16.09 -4.25
C GLN A 337 0.38 15.84 -5.51
N ASP A 338 1.70 15.67 -5.36
CA ASP A 338 2.62 15.46 -6.48
C ASP A 338 2.34 14.12 -7.19
N ASN A 339 2.02 13.07 -6.43
CA ASN A 339 1.66 11.76 -6.98
C ASN A 339 0.28 11.78 -7.66
N ALA A 340 -0.68 12.54 -7.11
CA ALA A 340 -1.99 12.73 -7.70
C ALA A 340 -1.89 13.45 -9.04
N GLU A 341 -1.15 14.56 -9.11
CA GLU A 341 -0.86 15.27 -10.35
C GLU A 341 -0.11 14.40 -11.38
N GLN A 342 0.81 13.54 -10.93
CA GLN A 342 1.49 12.60 -11.81
C GLN A 342 0.50 11.61 -12.44
N MET A 343 -0.46 11.11 -11.66
CA MET A 343 -1.50 10.21 -12.17
C MET A 343 -2.46 10.95 -13.11
N GLU A 344 -2.81 12.20 -12.82
CA GLU A 344 -3.62 13.03 -13.72
C GLU A 344 -2.94 13.22 -15.07
N ARG A 345 -1.66 13.60 -15.08
CA ARG A 345 -0.86 13.71 -16.31
C ARG A 345 -0.85 12.40 -17.09
N LEU A 346 -0.63 11.28 -16.42
CA LEU A 346 -0.65 9.97 -17.07
C LEU A 346 -2.01 9.67 -17.72
N TYR A 347 -3.12 9.99 -17.04
CA TYR A 347 -4.45 9.79 -17.63
C TYR A 347 -4.67 10.66 -18.86
N GLN A 348 -4.26 11.93 -18.79
CA GLN A 348 -4.37 12.86 -19.93
C GLN A 348 -3.55 12.38 -21.13
N ASP A 349 -2.32 11.94 -20.92
CA ASP A 349 -1.43 11.41 -21.96
C ASP A 349 -2.02 10.17 -22.63
N LEU A 350 -2.57 9.25 -21.83
CA LEU A 350 -3.24 8.06 -22.34
C LEU A 350 -4.46 8.44 -23.21
N LEU A 351 -5.31 9.32 -22.72
CA LEU A 351 -6.49 9.78 -23.47
C LEU A 351 -6.11 10.47 -24.78
N GLN A 352 -5.10 11.33 -24.79
CA GLN A 352 -4.63 11.99 -26.00
C GLN A 352 -4.10 10.96 -27.01
N THR A 353 -3.27 10.03 -26.59
CA THR A 353 -2.68 9.00 -27.45
C THR A 353 -3.76 8.17 -28.15
N PHE A 354 -4.80 7.77 -27.41
CA PHE A 354 -5.88 6.93 -27.96
C PHE A 354 -6.90 7.71 -28.78
N THR A 355 -7.09 9.03 -28.52
CA THR A 355 -7.95 9.89 -29.33
C THR A 355 -7.34 10.15 -30.71
N VAL A 356 -6.04 10.48 -30.77
CA VAL A 356 -5.32 10.69 -32.04
C VAL A 356 -5.29 9.42 -32.89
N GLY A 357 -5.07 8.24 -32.25
CA GLY A 357 -5.09 6.95 -32.94
C GLY A 357 -6.46 6.62 -33.58
N ARG A 358 -7.56 6.98 -32.93
CA ARG A 358 -8.92 6.79 -33.48
C ARG A 358 -9.18 7.70 -34.70
N THR A 359 -8.68 8.94 -34.69
CA THR A 359 -8.89 9.90 -35.80
C THR A 359 -8.14 9.47 -37.06
N HIS A 360 -6.96 8.85 -36.93
CA HIS A 360 -6.21 8.36 -38.10
C HIS A 360 -6.75 7.03 -38.66
N ALA A 361 -7.44 6.23 -37.85
CA ALA A 361 -8.04 4.97 -38.30
C ALA A 361 -9.36 5.15 -39.09
N THR A 362 -9.94 6.36 -39.08
CA THR A 362 -11.22 6.67 -39.73
C THR A 362 -11.10 7.44 -41.06
N LEU A 363 -9.89 7.73 -41.53
CA LEU A 363 -9.72 8.33 -42.88
C LEU A 363 -9.68 7.18 -43.88
N PRO A 364 -10.67 7.08 -44.81
CA PRO A 364 -10.60 6.13 -45.91
C PRO A 364 -9.40 6.52 -46.81
N GLU A 365 -8.60 5.52 -47.17
CA GLU A 365 -7.63 5.68 -48.26
C GLU A 365 -8.38 6.08 -49.51
N SER A 366 -8.16 7.29 -49.95
CA SER A 366 -8.72 7.86 -51.20
C SER A 366 -7.90 7.46 -52.42
#